data_baf243466708c994e3a787f48641cd9f
#
_entry.id   baf243466708c994e3a787f48641cd9f
#
_cell.length_a   1.000
_cell.length_b   1.000
_cell.length_c   1.000
_cell.angle_alpha   90.00
_cell.angle_beta   90.00
_cell.angle_gamma   90.00
#
_symmetry.space_group_name_H-M   'P 1'
#
loop_
_entity.id
_entity.type
_entity.pdbx_description
1 polymer ?
#
loop_
_entity_poly.entity_id
_entity_poly.type
_entity_poly.pdbx_seq_one_letter_code
_entity_poly.pdbx_strand_id
1 'polypeptide(L)'
;MDSYLLLKFAHITGFISLGGGLLAVFISELRAYRTTNVTAFAEAAWYTATFYDALVVPGAVLVGASGLFLVFELGLGFLSEPWLAGMWGLFLFEFIEGNTVTRVQFRRSLRLSRQALEAGKLTDRDREEARTLLGRVTHFLDLPLFLAIIYCGAMRPGDWTHVFGAILGAVAAASVLTVAVPKLVRPS
;
A
#
# COMPACT_ATOMS: atom_id res chain seq x y z
N MET A 1 17.45 21.32 19.80
CA MET A 1 17.55 20.40 18.66
C MET A 1 16.79 21.07 17.53
N ASP A 2 17.34 21.11 16.33
CA ASP A 2 16.73 21.78 15.18
C ASP A 2 15.41 21.06 14.81
N SER A 3 14.29 21.80 14.77
CA SER A 3 12.96 21.29 14.43
C SER A 3 12.92 20.60 13.09
N TYR A 4 13.60 21.19 12.11
CA TYR A 4 13.74 20.62 10.77
C TYR A 4 14.39 19.23 10.77
N LEU A 5 15.49 19.06 11.52
CA LEU A 5 16.20 17.77 11.58
C LEU A 5 15.34 16.69 12.24
N LEU A 6 14.57 17.03 13.27
CA LEU A 6 13.65 16.09 13.93
C LEU A 6 12.50 15.68 12.98
N LEU A 7 11.90 16.64 12.30
CA LEU A 7 10.84 16.40 11.33
C LEU A 7 11.33 15.55 10.16
N LYS A 8 12.51 15.85 9.65
CA LYS A 8 13.14 15.06 8.58
C LYS A 8 13.42 13.63 9.02
N PHE A 9 13.92 13.42 10.24
CA PHE A 9 14.16 12.09 10.80
C PHE A 9 12.84 11.31 10.93
N ALA A 10 11.79 11.94 11.50
CA ALA A 10 10.47 11.35 11.62
C ALA A 10 9.89 10.96 10.25
N HIS A 11 10.03 11.84 9.25
CA HIS A 11 9.56 11.61 7.89
C HIS A 11 10.26 10.40 7.23
N ILE A 12 11.59 10.33 7.34
CA ILE A 12 12.37 9.20 6.82
C ILE A 12 11.98 7.90 7.54
N THR A 13 11.84 7.92 8.87
CA THR A 13 11.44 6.75 9.65
C THR A 13 10.05 6.26 9.26
N GLY A 14 9.10 7.19 9.12
CA GLY A 14 7.74 6.87 8.65
C GLY A 14 7.74 6.29 7.23
N PHE A 15 8.56 6.84 6.35
CA PHE A 15 8.72 6.38 4.97
C PHE A 15 9.28 4.95 4.90
N ILE A 16 10.28 4.63 5.70
CA ILE A 16 10.85 3.26 5.80
C ILE A 16 9.79 2.29 6.34
N SER A 17 9.05 2.68 7.37
CA SER A 17 7.99 1.86 7.96
C SER A 17 6.86 1.60 6.95
N LEU A 18 6.40 2.65 6.25
CA LEU A 18 5.34 2.57 5.24
C LEU A 18 5.78 1.67 4.07
N GLY A 19 6.92 1.95 3.46
CA GLY A 19 7.41 1.19 2.29
C GLY A 19 7.76 -0.26 2.64
N GLY A 20 8.43 -0.49 3.78
CA GLY A 20 8.72 -1.84 4.28
C GLY A 20 7.44 -2.61 4.61
N GLY A 21 6.45 -1.94 5.18
CA GLY A 21 5.13 -2.49 5.46
C GLY A 21 4.37 -2.90 4.19
N LEU A 22 4.33 -2.03 3.17
CA LEU A 22 3.71 -2.34 1.88
C LEU A 22 4.37 -3.53 1.17
N LEU A 23 5.71 -3.61 1.20
CA LEU A 23 6.43 -4.77 0.65
C LEU A 23 6.12 -6.06 1.42
N ALA A 24 6.07 -6.00 2.75
CA ALA A 24 5.75 -7.16 3.58
C ALA A 24 4.31 -7.64 3.33
N VAL A 25 3.35 -6.73 3.21
CA VAL A 25 1.96 -7.01 2.81
C VAL A 25 1.92 -7.67 1.44
N PHE A 26 2.60 -7.11 0.45
CA PHE A 26 2.65 -7.65 -0.90
C PHE A 26 3.19 -9.09 -0.96
N ILE A 27 4.29 -9.36 -0.25
CA ILE A 27 4.88 -10.71 -0.17
C ILE A 27 3.94 -11.70 0.53
N SER A 28 3.29 -11.26 1.61
CA SER A 28 2.31 -12.08 2.35
C SER A 28 1.11 -12.45 1.47
N GLU A 29 0.57 -11.51 0.71
CA GLU A 29 -0.51 -11.76 -0.24
C GLU A 29 -0.08 -12.71 -1.37
N LEU A 30 1.14 -12.55 -1.93
CA LEU A 30 1.67 -13.50 -2.92
C LEU A 30 1.74 -14.93 -2.35
N ARG A 31 2.11 -15.09 -1.08
CA ARG A 31 2.10 -16.39 -0.40
C ARG A 31 0.68 -16.96 -0.30
N ALA A 32 -0.30 -16.13 0.07
CA ALA A 32 -1.70 -16.53 0.11
C ALA A 32 -2.22 -16.98 -1.28
N TYR A 33 -1.76 -16.34 -2.36
CA TYR A 33 -2.12 -16.73 -3.73
C TYR A 33 -1.55 -18.10 -4.14
N ARG A 34 -0.38 -18.47 -3.64
CA ARG A 34 0.35 -19.70 -4.03
C ARG A 34 -0.09 -20.94 -3.29
N THR A 35 -0.62 -20.79 -2.07
CA THR A 35 -0.85 -21.94 -1.22
C THR A 35 -2.22 -22.59 -1.40
N THR A 36 -2.25 -23.92 -1.29
CA THR A 36 -3.45 -24.74 -1.12
C THR A 36 -3.62 -25.20 0.32
N ASN A 37 -2.58 -25.04 1.14
CA ASN A 37 -2.57 -25.43 2.54
C ASN A 37 -3.32 -24.40 3.38
N VAL A 38 -4.31 -24.86 4.16
CA VAL A 38 -5.17 -23.99 4.97
C VAL A 38 -4.38 -23.22 6.05
N THR A 39 -3.40 -23.86 6.67
CA THR A 39 -2.57 -23.23 7.71
C THR A 39 -1.71 -22.12 7.11
N ALA A 40 -1.04 -22.40 5.98
CA ALA A 40 -0.23 -21.41 5.29
C ALA A 40 -1.06 -20.23 4.74
N PHE A 41 -2.32 -20.48 4.33
CA PHE A 41 -3.25 -19.43 3.94
C PHE A 41 -3.64 -18.55 5.13
N ALA A 42 -3.95 -19.15 6.28
CA ALA A 42 -4.30 -18.43 7.50
C ALA A 42 -3.13 -17.59 8.04
N GLU A 43 -1.91 -18.15 8.02
CA GLU A 43 -0.69 -17.41 8.38
C GLU A 43 -0.45 -16.20 7.46
N ALA A 44 -0.56 -16.41 6.14
CA ALA A 44 -0.37 -15.33 5.17
C ALA A 44 -1.39 -14.19 5.38
N ALA A 45 -2.67 -14.52 5.56
CA ALA A 45 -3.72 -13.53 5.85
C ALA A 45 -3.47 -12.78 7.19
N TRP A 46 -2.95 -13.50 8.20
CA TRP A 46 -2.58 -12.90 9.48
C TRP A 46 -1.41 -11.92 9.33
N TYR A 47 -0.35 -12.31 8.61
CA TYR A 47 0.79 -11.43 8.33
C TYR A 47 0.38 -10.20 7.54
N THR A 48 -0.45 -10.35 6.50
CA THR A 48 -0.99 -9.23 5.72
C THR A 48 -1.68 -8.21 6.61
N ALA A 49 -2.65 -8.65 7.43
CA ALA A 49 -3.38 -7.75 8.33
C ALA A 49 -2.47 -7.13 9.42
N THR A 50 -1.53 -7.91 9.96
CA THR A 50 -0.61 -7.46 11.02
C THR A 50 0.36 -6.42 10.49
N PHE A 51 1.02 -6.66 9.34
CA PHE A 51 1.96 -5.69 8.77
C PHE A 51 1.25 -4.42 8.32
N TYR A 52 0.03 -4.55 7.82
CA TYR A 52 -0.75 -3.37 7.46
C TYR A 52 -1.06 -2.50 8.69
N ASP A 53 -1.60 -3.08 9.75
CA ASP A 53 -1.98 -2.36 10.97
C ASP A 53 -0.76 -1.88 11.79
N ALA A 54 0.36 -2.61 11.78
CA ALA A 54 1.53 -2.31 12.62
C ALA A 54 2.61 -1.45 11.93
N LEU A 55 2.72 -1.50 10.61
CA LEU A 55 3.77 -0.79 9.86
C LEU A 55 3.19 0.23 8.88
N VAL A 56 2.22 -0.18 8.04
CA VAL A 56 1.69 0.69 6.98
C VAL A 56 0.92 1.87 7.59
N VAL A 57 -0.06 1.61 8.44
CA VAL A 57 -0.89 2.68 9.02
C VAL A 57 -0.08 3.64 9.88
N PRO A 58 0.73 3.20 10.86
CA PRO A 58 1.56 4.11 11.66
C PRO A 58 2.60 4.84 10.82
N GLY A 59 3.21 4.16 9.84
CA GLY A 59 4.15 4.75 8.90
C GLY A 59 3.52 5.87 8.08
N ALA A 60 2.32 5.63 7.53
CA ALA A 60 1.57 6.64 6.78
C ALA A 60 1.21 7.86 7.65
N VAL A 61 0.74 7.64 8.88
CA VAL A 61 0.44 8.74 9.81
C VAL A 61 1.70 9.55 10.10
N LEU A 62 2.83 8.88 10.35
CA LEU A 62 4.09 9.55 10.64
C LEU A 62 4.62 10.33 9.43
N VAL A 63 4.56 9.75 8.22
CA VAL A 63 4.93 10.44 6.97
C VAL A 63 4.04 11.65 6.72
N GLY A 64 2.71 11.48 6.83
CA GLY A 64 1.76 12.56 6.59
C GLY A 64 1.93 13.71 7.58
N ALA A 65 1.99 13.41 8.87
CA ALA A 65 2.14 14.44 9.91
C ALA A 65 3.50 15.19 9.76
N SER A 66 4.60 14.44 9.70
CA SER A 66 5.93 15.05 9.56
C SER A 66 6.10 15.78 8.22
N GLY A 67 5.56 15.26 7.13
CA GLY A 67 5.57 15.89 5.82
C GLY A 67 4.79 17.21 5.80
N LEU A 68 3.63 17.25 6.47
CA LEU A 68 2.85 18.47 6.62
C LEU A 68 3.65 19.56 7.33
N PHE A 69 4.27 19.23 8.46
CA PHE A 69 5.09 20.20 9.19
C PHE A 69 6.34 20.62 8.42
N LEU A 70 6.95 19.71 7.64
CA LEU A 70 8.09 20.06 6.75
C LEU A 70 7.68 21.06 5.66
N VAL A 71 6.49 20.95 5.09
CA VAL A 71 5.97 21.91 4.10
C VAL A 71 5.87 23.31 4.71
N PHE A 72 5.35 23.42 5.94
CA PHE A 72 5.28 24.70 6.66
C PHE A 72 6.66 25.24 7.04
N GLU A 73 7.54 24.40 7.57
CA GLU A 73 8.91 24.77 7.97
C GLU A 73 9.72 25.31 6.79
N LEU A 74 9.52 24.73 5.60
CA LEU A 74 10.20 25.12 4.36
C LEU A 74 9.49 26.26 3.60
N GLY A 75 8.35 26.74 4.06
CA GLY A 75 7.58 27.80 3.43
C GLY A 75 7.04 27.42 2.04
N LEU A 76 6.81 26.12 1.78
CA LEU A 76 6.33 25.65 0.48
C LEU A 76 4.82 25.82 0.34
N GLY A 77 4.37 26.26 -0.83
CA GLY A 77 2.94 26.33 -1.15
C GLY A 77 2.42 25.01 -1.72
N PHE A 78 1.39 24.45 -1.12
CA PHE A 78 0.84 23.15 -1.55
C PHE A 78 0.41 23.07 -3.03
N LEU A 79 -0.09 24.16 -3.61
CA LEU A 79 -0.60 24.20 -4.97
C LEU A 79 0.32 24.93 -5.94
N SER A 80 1.37 25.60 -5.46
CA SER A 80 2.31 26.32 -6.30
C SER A 80 3.31 25.40 -7.01
N GLU A 81 3.55 24.23 -6.42
CA GLU A 81 4.52 23.25 -6.92
C GLU A 81 3.80 21.99 -7.40
N PRO A 82 3.81 21.65 -8.69
CA PRO A 82 3.13 20.47 -9.25
C PRO A 82 3.52 19.16 -8.55
N TRP A 83 4.81 18.97 -8.24
CA TRP A 83 5.30 17.78 -7.54
C TRP A 83 4.71 17.64 -6.13
N LEU A 84 4.58 18.74 -5.41
CA LEU A 84 4.06 18.74 -4.03
C LEU A 84 2.56 18.47 -4.02
N ALA A 85 1.81 19.15 -4.90
CA ALA A 85 0.38 18.90 -5.07
C ALA A 85 0.08 17.46 -5.52
N GLY A 86 0.85 16.93 -6.49
CA GLY A 86 0.74 15.55 -6.96
C GLY A 86 1.05 14.53 -5.85
N MET A 87 2.16 14.72 -5.14
CA MET A 87 2.57 13.86 -4.03
C MET A 87 1.50 13.81 -2.92
N TRP A 88 1.00 14.98 -2.49
CA TRP A 88 -0.05 15.05 -1.46
C TRP A 88 -1.38 14.51 -1.94
N GLY A 89 -1.76 14.78 -3.19
CA GLY A 89 -2.98 14.24 -3.78
C GLY A 89 -2.97 12.71 -3.80
N LEU A 90 -1.87 12.11 -4.26
CA LEU A 90 -1.68 10.66 -4.25
C LEU A 90 -1.64 10.08 -2.85
N PHE A 91 -0.89 10.71 -1.94
CA PHE A 91 -0.81 10.26 -0.54
C PHE A 91 -2.17 10.27 0.15
N LEU A 92 -2.96 11.34 0.00
CA LEU A 92 -4.30 11.41 0.58
C LEU A 92 -5.25 10.38 -0.04
N PHE A 93 -5.17 10.18 -1.35
CA PHE A 93 -5.94 9.13 -2.03
C PHE A 93 -5.61 7.75 -1.45
N GLU A 94 -4.33 7.37 -1.41
CA GLU A 94 -3.85 6.10 -0.84
C GLU A 94 -4.24 5.95 0.65
N PHE A 95 -4.09 7.02 1.43
CA PHE A 95 -4.42 6.99 2.85
C PHE A 95 -5.92 6.74 3.09
N ILE A 96 -6.80 7.39 2.32
CA ILE A 96 -8.25 7.22 2.42
C ILE A 96 -8.64 5.82 1.91
N GLU A 97 -8.20 5.45 0.70
CA GLU A 97 -8.48 4.16 0.10
C GLU A 97 -7.98 3.03 1.01
N GLY A 98 -6.74 3.09 1.43
CA GLY A 98 -6.10 2.10 2.28
C GLY A 98 -6.84 1.84 3.59
N ASN A 99 -7.37 2.88 4.24
CA ASN A 99 -8.11 2.74 5.49
C ASN A 99 -9.59 2.36 5.30
N THR A 100 -10.19 2.68 4.15
CA THR A 100 -11.62 2.43 3.89
C THR A 100 -11.87 1.15 3.09
N VAL A 101 -11.02 0.80 2.15
CA VAL A 101 -11.17 -0.35 1.26
C VAL A 101 -10.18 -1.45 1.59
N THR A 102 -8.89 -1.19 1.40
CA THR A 102 -7.82 -2.19 1.53
C THR A 102 -7.77 -2.82 2.93
N ARG A 103 -7.82 -2.02 3.98
CA ARG A 103 -7.82 -2.52 5.37
C ARG A 103 -9.06 -3.39 5.68
N VAL A 104 -10.22 -3.01 5.16
CA VAL A 104 -11.46 -3.79 5.34
C VAL A 104 -11.34 -5.14 4.63
N GLN A 105 -10.77 -5.17 3.42
CA GLN A 105 -10.53 -6.42 2.68
C GLN A 105 -9.55 -7.35 3.42
N PHE A 106 -8.46 -6.83 3.97
CA PHE A 106 -7.50 -7.64 4.74
C PHE A 106 -8.13 -8.23 6.00
N ARG A 107 -8.94 -7.46 6.72
CA ARG A 107 -9.69 -7.96 7.88
C ARG A 107 -10.74 -9.01 7.50
N ARG A 108 -11.36 -8.87 6.33
CA ARG A 108 -12.27 -9.89 5.78
C ARG A 108 -11.51 -11.16 5.44
N SER A 109 -10.40 -11.07 4.70
CA SER A 109 -9.53 -12.20 4.36
C SER A 109 -9.06 -12.95 5.61
N LEU A 110 -8.65 -12.20 6.66
CA LEU A 110 -8.26 -12.77 7.94
C LEU A 110 -9.39 -13.54 8.64
N ARG A 111 -10.62 -13.05 8.59
CA ARG A 111 -11.78 -13.79 9.17
C ARG A 111 -12.07 -15.07 8.41
N LEU A 112 -12.11 -15.01 7.08
CA LEU A 112 -12.35 -16.18 6.22
C LEU A 112 -11.27 -17.24 6.40
N SER A 113 -10.00 -16.81 6.50
CA SER A 113 -8.88 -17.74 6.71
C SER A 113 -8.95 -18.46 8.07
N ARG A 114 -9.40 -17.78 9.13
CA ARG A 114 -9.63 -18.40 10.44
C ARG A 114 -10.77 -19.43 10.40
N GLN A 115 -11.87 -19.10 9.73
CA GLN A 115 -13.00 -20.03 9.55
C GLN A 115 -12.57 -21.27 8.76
N ALA A 116 -11.79 -21.10 7.68
CA ALA A 116 -11.24 -22.22 6.92
C ALA A 116 -10.30 -23.08 7.77
N LEU A 117 -9.48 -22.46 8.62
CA LEU A 117 -8.57 -23.17 9.55
C LEU A 117 -9.35 -24.00 10.58
N GLU A 118 -10.39 -23.45 11.18
CA GLU A 118 -11.28 -24.14 12.11
C GLU A 118 -12.01 -25.31 11.44
N ALA A 119 -12.43 -25.15 10.17
CA ALA A 119 -13.03 -26.21 9.37
C ALA A 119 -12.03 -27.27 8.86
N GLY A 120 -10.72 -27.04 9.05
CA GLY A 120 -9.64 -27.93 8.62
C GLY A 120 -9.47 -28.04 7.09
N LYS A 121 -10.13 -27.18 6.30
CA LYS A 121 -10.10 -27.22 4.83
C LYS A 121 -10.22 -25.81 4.25
N LEU A 122 -9.51 -25.59 3.13
CA LEU A 122 -9.58 -24.37 2.32
C LEU A 122 -10.34 -24.69 1.02
N THR A 123 -11.57 -24.15 0.89
CA THR A 123 -12.38 -24.33 -0.31
C THR A 123 -12.07 -23.28 -1.38
N ASP A 124 -12.43 -23.57 -2.63
CA ASP A 124 -12.29 -22.58 -3.72
C ASP A 124 -13.19 -21.35 -3.46
N ARG A 125 -14.35 -21.56 -2.86
CA ARG A 125 -15.23 -20.47 -2.44
C ARG A 125 -14.56 -19.53 -1.42
N ASP A 126 -13.86 -20.07 -0.41
CA ASP A 126 -13.12 -19.26 0.58
C ASP A 126 -12.07 -18.39 -0.09
N ARG A 127 -11.38 -18.95 -1.10
CA ARG A 127 -10.37 -18.24 -1.89
C ARG A 127 -10.99 -17.13 -2.75
N GLU A 128 -12.12 -17.40 -3.40
CA GLU A 128 -12.83 -16.42 -4.24
C GLU A 128 -13.38 -15.28 -3.38
N GLU A 129 -13.98 -15.60 -2.23
CA GLU A 129 -14.52 -14.61 -1.31
C GLU A 129 -13.41 -13.74 -0.66
N ALA A 130 -12.23 -14.31 -0.40
CA ALA A 130 -11.07 -13.57 0.09
C ALA A 130 -10.43 -12.67 -0.99
N ARG A 131 -10.68 -12.95 -2.28
CA ARG A 131 -10.01 -12.33 -3.44
C ARG A 131 -10.96 -11.58 -4.34
N THR A 132 -11.73 -10.64 -3.78
CA THR A 132 -12.61 -9.80 -4.59
C THR A 132 -11.83 -9.03 -5.65
N LEU A 133 -12.46 -8.74 -6.79
CA LEU A 133 -11.82 -7.95 -7.85
C LEU A 133 -11.35 -6.60 -7.31
N LEU A 134 -12.18 -5.92 -6.52
CA LEU A 134 -11.84 -4.65 -5.89
C LEU A 134 -10.59 -4.79 -5.03
N GLY A 135 -10.54 -5.77 -4.10
CA GLY A 135 -9.38 -5.98 -3.23
C GLY A 135 -8.10 -6.32 -3.99
N ARG A 136 -8.20 -6.98 -5.16
CA ARG A 136 -7.03 -7.21 -6.03
C ARG A 136 -6.54 -5.93 -6.69
N VAL A 137 -7.45 -5.14 -7.24
CA VAL A 137 -7.08 -3.88 -7.92
C VAL A 137 -6.43 -2.93 -6.93
N THR A 138 -7.03 -2.72 -5.76
CA THR A 138 -6.50 -1.81 -4.75
C THR A 138 -5.15 -2.28 -4.23
N HIS A 139 -5.02 -3.56 -3.85
CA HIS A 139 -3.77 -4.13 -3.37
C HIS A 139 -2.60 -4.01 -4.37
N PHE A 140 -2.86 -4.27 -5.67
CA PHE A 140 -1.82 -4.12 -6.70
C PHE A 140 -1.59 -2.67 -7.11
N LEU A 141 -2.43 -1.73 -6.69
CA LEU A 141 -2.26 -0.30 -6.91
C LEU A 141 -1.31 0.35 -5.89
N ASP A 142 -1.34 -0.11 -4.62
CA ASP A 142 -0.60 0.48 -3.49
C ASP A 142 0.89 0.69 -3.79
N LEU A 143 1.62 -0.34 -4.20
CA LEU A 143 3.06 -0.22 -4.47
C LEU A 143 3.40 0.69 -5.67
N PRO A 144 2.74 0.58 -6.83
CA PRO A 144 2.97 1.49 -7.95
C PRO A 144 2.65 2.95 -7.62
N LEU A 145 1.57 3.23 -6.90
CA LEU A 145 1.26 4.60 -6.48
C LEU A 145 2.25 5.12 -5.43
N PHE A 146 2.67 4.27 -4.50
CA PHE A 146 3.75 4.63 -3.57
C PHE A 146 5.03 5.02 -4.32
N LEU A 147 5.41 4.29 -5.38
CA LEU A 147 6.55 4.66 -6.24
C LEU A 147 6.32 5.99 -6.97
N ALA A 148 5.09 6.30 -7.40
CA ALA A 148 4.78 7.60 -7.99
C ALA A 148 4.87 8.74 -6.96
N ILE A 149 4.48 8.52 -5.70
CA ILE A 149 4.69 9.45 -4.58
C ILE A 149 6.19 9.70 -4.37
N ILE A 150 7.01 8.64 -4.36
CA ILE A 150 8.47 8.74 -4.26
C ILE A 150 9.04 9.57 -5.41
N TYR A 151 8.61 9.27 -6.63
CA TYR A 151 9.05 10.00 -7.82
C TYR A 151 8.76 11.50 -7.69
N CYS A 152 7.54 11.88 -7.31
CA CYS A 152 7.20 13.28 -7.09
C CYS A 152 8.09 13.94 -6.03
N GLY A 153 8.28 13.30 -4.88
CA GLY A 153 9.08 13.87 -3.78
C GLY A 153 10.57 13.92 -4.06
N ALA A 154 11.14 12.93 -4.75
CA ALA A 154 12.57 12.83 -5.05
C ALA A 154 12.98 13.65 -6.27
N MET A 155 12.20 13.57 -7.36
CA MET A 155 12.53 14.24 -8.63
C MET A 155 11.99 15.66 -8.73
N ARG A 156 10.97 15.99 -7.92
CA ARG A 156 10.35 17.33 -7.86
C ARG A 156 10.01 17.92 -9.23
N PRO A 157 9.25 17.20 -10.09
CA PRO A 157 8.94 17.69 -11.43
C PRO A 157 8.23 19.05 -11.38
N GLY A 158 8.72 20.01 -12.16
CA GLY A 158 8.21 21.39 -12.21
C GLY A 158 6.95 21.53 -13.05
N ASP A 159 6.47 20.48 -13.71
CA ASP A 159 5.29 20.51 -14.57
C ASP A 159 4.35 19.31 -14.30
N TRP A 160 3.09 19.50 -14.63
CA TRP A 160 2.03 18.49 -14.45
C TRP A 160 2.16 17.28 -15.38
N THR A 161 2.85 17.41 -16.52
CA THR A 161 3.00 16.33 -17.50
C THR A 161 3.72 15.14 -16.86
N HIS A 162 4.80 15.40 -16.12
CA HIS A 162 5.56 14.36 -15.42
C HIS A 162 4.77 13.74 -14.25
N VAL A 163 4.00 14.55 -13.52
CA VAL A 163 3.14 14.06 -12.44
C VAL A 163 2.07 13.11 -12.99
N PHE A 164 1.35 13.53 -14.04
CA PHE A 164 0.36 12.66 -14.69
C PHE A 164 1.00 11.44 -15.36
N GLY A 165 2.19 11.59 -15.94
CA GLY A 165 2.96 10.48 -16.49
C GLY A 165 3.27 9.42 -15.44
N ALA A 166 3.70 9.82 -14.23
CA ALA A 166 3.95 8.92 -13.12
C ALA A 166 2.67 8.21 -12.64
N ILE A 167 1.55 8.92 -12.55
CA ILE A 167 0.24 8.35 -12.19
C ILE A 167 -0.20 7.31 -13.24
N LEU A 168 -0.15 7.66 -14.51
CA LEU A 168 -0.52 6.74 -15.59
C LEU A 168 0.37 5.51 -15.62
N GLY A 169 1.68 5.69 -15.40
CA GLY A 169 2.64 4.58 -15.27
C GLY A 169 2.31 3.66 -14.09
N ALA A 170 1.95 4.23 -12.95
CA ALA A 170 1.53 3.47 -11.77
C ALA A 170 0.24 2.67 -12.02
N VAL A 171 -0.77 3.29 -12.63
CA VAL A 171 -2.03 2.61 -13.00
C VAL A 171 -1.80 1.51 -14.03
N ALA A 172 -0.96 1.75 -15.04
CA ALA A 172 -0.60 0.74 -16.02
C ALA A 172 0.13 -0.46 -15.36
N ALA A 173 1.10 -0.20 -14.49
CA ALA A 173 1.80 -1.23 -13.73
C ALA A 173 0.85 -2.04 -12.84
N ALA A 174 -0.04 -1.37 -12.10
CA ALA A 174 -1.07 -2.01 -11.28
C ALA A 174 -2.01 -2.90 -12.11
N SER A 175 -2.43 -2.42 -13.29
CA SER A 175 -3.27 -3.19 -14.21
C SER A 175 -2.59 -4.46 -14.69
N VAL A 176 -1.31 -4.36 -15.05
CA VAL A 176 -0.50 -5.52 -15.43
C VAL A 176 -0.37 -6.51 -14.27
N LEU A 177 -0.06 -6.04 -13.06
CA LEU A 177 0.06 -6.89 -11.86
C LEU A 177 -1.26 -7.58 -11.54
N THR A 178 -2.38 -6.87 -11.59
CA THR A 178 -3.73 -7.42 -11.33
C THR A 178 -4.08 -8.59 -12.25
N VAL A 179 -3.64 -8.54 -13.52
CA VAL A 179 -3.92 -9.59 -14.52
C VAL A 179 -2.85 -10.68 -14.51
N ALA A 180 -1.57 -10.30 -14.42
CA ALA A 180 -0.45 -11.22 -14.57
C ALA A 180 -0.23 -12.08 -13.33
N VAL A 181 -0.26 -11.49 -12.14
CA VAL A 181 0.06 -12.21 -10.89
C VAL A 181 -0.86 -13.43 -10.66
N PRO A 182 -2.20 -13.34 -10.76
CA PRO A 182 -3.06 -14.52 -10.59
C PRO A 182 -2.82 -15.63 -11.61
N LYS A 183 -2.29 -15.31 -12.80
CA LYS A 183 -1.98 -16.29 -13.84
C LYS A 183 -0.64 -16.96 -13.62
N LEU A 184 0.38 -16.20 -13.18
CA LEU A 184 1.74 -16.68 -12.96
C LEU A 184 1.88 -17.46 -11.63
N VAL A 185 0.99 -17.18 -10.69
CA VAL A 185 1.05 -17.67 -9.30
C VAL A 185 -0.06 -18.71 -9.07
N ARG A 186 -0.33 -19.59 -10.05
CA ARG A 186 -1.27 -20.69 -9.85
C ARG A 186 -0.75 -21.64 -8.77
N PRO A 187 -1.65 -22.14 -7.88
CA PRO A 187 -1.28 -23.17 -6.91
C PRO A 187 -0.78 -24.42 -7.67
N SER A 188 0.38 -24.92 -7.32
CA SER A 188 0.88 -26.24 -7.71
C SER A 188 0.25 -27.34 -6.89
#